data_577858cceedf2948af9404100346a44a
#
_entry.id   577858cceedf2948af9404100346a44a
#
_cell.length_a   1.000
_cell.length_b   1.000
_cell.length_c   1.000
_cell.angle_alpha   90.00
_cell.angle_beta   90.00
_cell.angle_gamma   90.00
#
_symmetry.space_group_name_H-M   'P 1'
#
loop_
_entity.id
_entity.type
_entity.pdbx_description
1 polymer ?
#
loop_
_entity_poly.entity_id
_entity_poly.type
_entity_poly.pdbx_seq_one_letter_code
_entity_poly.pdbx_strand_id
1 'polypeptide(L)'
;MIDVLFRNLAVFLVFLAIAACSWLCGGLRADSLMPTLPWLLAFLFEGMLFFPQRRPFEDAVSARRRSWRGLRRDPLFYFALLFLLVLLVPFVNRGLCTACDYPQIMKISSLTGLPAEDVAKPPVPFAPFCVNVQEHFTVLLWFLPALMGMLAAKHSLSRQGKRVLMEMLVWNAAALAVVGFIQQGSGAVAPLWGKNPLKVHFFSVFAYPNMGGAFFVMAFSFAIGLWQHRVAEVAALPKVDKTVSLKEQALNRWLRAHYPLIPATLIFFGVLCTLCRAALMCLFILAASAFVYYTLSLLFSRHERARRVRHAAFALGGALFFLLLVSVFAPPDLNKELSTIDSFGVLDRVSGKAQYHTRVAASIFKDYPFFGVGGWGYKHFCLSYLQDDELKHLQTVGGANVHNDHLQLLCEHGAIGAFLLLCIVLALVFPVFRDWYRLYRAARFMKADKAPPRPRAVFCLPAGAFWILMGDLALIIHACGDCPMRSASMLSMFLVSLACAEGYIPREVSEGR
;
A
#
# COMPACT_ATOMS: atom_id res chain seq x y z
N MET A 1 8.14 -31.12 11.34
CA MET A 1 8.14 -29.72 11.75
C MET A 1 9.16 -28.91 10.93
N ILE A 2 10.42 -29.33 10.84
CA ILE A 2 11.50 -28.67 10.09
C ILE A 2 11.16 -28.49 8.60
N ASP A 3 10.65 -29.51 7.91
CA ASP A 3 10.23 -29.42 6.50
C ASP A 3 9.10 -28.42 6.24
N VAL A 4 8.17 -28.27 7.19
CA VAL A 4 7.08 -27.29 7.08
C VAL A 4 7.64 -25.86 7.23
N LEU A 5 8.61 -25.68 8.14
CA LEU A 5 9.31 -24.40 8.31
C LEU A 5 10.05 -24.02 7.02
N PHE A 6 10.85 -24.92 6.46
CA PHE A 6 11.59 -24.65 5.22
C PHE A 6 10.67 -24.44 4.00
N ARG A 7 9.52 -25.11 3.95
CA ARG A 7 8.53 -24.85 2.87
C ARG A 7 7.98 -23.43 2.91
N ASN A 8 7.85 -22.85 4.09
CA ASN A 8 7.24 -21.52 4.29
C ASN A 8 8.26 -20.42 4.57
N LEU A 9 9.56 -20.74 4.55
CA LEU A 9 10.62 -19.77 4.87
C LEU A 9 10.53 -18.50 4.01
N ALA A 10 10.25 -18.63 2.71
CA ALA A 10 10.06 -17.48 1.83
C ALA A 10 8.95 -16.53 2.29
N VAL A 11 7.83 -17.07 2.78
CA VAL A 11 6.72 -16.25 3.30
C VAL A 11 7.19 -15.44 4.51
N PHE A 12 7.93 -16.10 5.41
CA PHE A 12 8.43 -15.48 6.63
C PHE A 12 9.51 -14.41 6.33
N LEU A 13 10.43 -14.68 5.41
CA LEU A 13 11.48 -13.73 5.02
C LEU A 13 10.89 -12.48 4.36
N VAL A 14 9.93 -12.65 3.43
CA VAL A 14 9.22 -11.52 2.81
C VAL A 14 8.43 -10.74 3.87
N PHE A 15 7.74 -11.45 4.77
CA PHE A 15 7.02 -10.80 5.87
C PHE A 15 7.95 -9.96 6.74
N LEU A 16 9.07 -10.52 7.20
CA LEU A 16 10.04 -9.80 8.05
C LEU A 16 10.55 -8.53 7.38
N ALA A 17 10.89 -8.61 6.09
CA ALA A 17 11.37 -7.44 5.35
C ALA A 17 10.31 -6.32 5.28
N ILE A 18 9.06 -6.66 4.93
CA ILE A 18 7.97 -5.67 4.80
C ILE A 18 7.54 -5.13 6.18
N ALA A 19 7.43 -6.01 7.19
CA ALA A 19 7.11 -5.60 8.55
C ALA A 19 8.18 -4.65 9.11
N ALA A 20 9.48 -4.98 8.94
CA ALA A 20 10.57 -4.13 9.38
C ALA A 20 10.49 -2.72 8.77
N CYS A 21 10.15 -2.58 7.47
CA CYS A 21 9.91 -1.27 6.87
C CYS A 21 8.85 -0.45 7.64
N SER A 22 7.81 -1.11 8.16
CA SER A 22 6.76 -0.43 8.92
C SER A 22 7.26 0.00 10.31
N TRP A 23 8.00 -0.86 11.01
CA TRP A 23 8.51 -0.58 12.37
C TRP A 23 9.63 0.47 12.41
N LEU A 24 10.34 0.69 11.30
CA LEU A 24 11.41 1.67 11.18
C LEU A 24 10.85 3.08 10.89
N CYS A 25 10.18 3.67 11.87
CA CYS A 25 9.54 5.00 11.77
C CYS A 25 8.60 5.13 10.55
N GLY A 26 7.80 4.09 10.29
CA GLY A 26 6.94 4.03 9.10
C GLY A 26 7.70 3.96 7.78
N GLY A 27 9.02 3.72 7.81
CA GLY A 27 9.85 3.66 6.61
C GLY A 27 10.12 5.03 5.96
N LEU A 28 9.94 6.13 6.70
CA LEU A 28 10.11 7.49 6.19
C LEU A 28 11.57 7.95 6.20
N ARG A 29 12.29 7.67 7.29
CA ARG A 29 13.62 8.24 7.55
C ARG A 29 14.74 7.37 7.00
N ALA A 30 15.65 7.96 6.23
CA ALA A 30 16.85 7.29 5.72
C ALA A 30 17.74 6.75 6.86
N ASP A 31 17.90 7.52 7.94
CA ASP A 31 18.75 7.15 9.07
C ASP A 31 18.33 5.83 9.74
N SER A 32 17.02 5.55 9.76
CA SER A 32 16.51 4.29 10.31
C SER A 32 16.53 3.14 9.31
N LEU A 33 16.36 3.42 8.01
CA LEU A 33 16.34 2.40 6.96
C LEU A 33 17.74 1.96 6.51
N MET A 34 18.67 2.90 6.44
CA MET A 34 20.02 2.68 5.89
C MET A 34 20.79 1.51 6.55
N PRO A 35 20.88 1.41 7.89
CA PRO A 35 21.59 0.30 8.52
C PRO A 35 20.90 -1.05 8.39
N THR A 36 19.57 -1.05 8.16
CA THR A 36 18.79 -2.29 8.07
C THR A 36 18.56 -2.74 6.63
N LEU A 37 18.72 -1.85 5.65
CA LEU A 37 18.48 -2.14 4.24
C LEU A 37 19.22 -3.37 3.72
N PRO A 38 20.53 -3.58 3.98
CA PRO A 38 21.22 -4.76 3.50
C PRO A 38 20.57 -6.06 3.96
N TRP A 39 20.09 -6.11 5.21
CA TRP A 39 19.40 -7.27 5.77
C TRP A 39 18.01 -7.46 5.15
N LEU A 40 17.25 -6.38 4.93
CA LEU A 40 15.96 -6.45 4.25
C LEU A 40 16.11 -7.02 2.83
N LEU A 41 17.09 -6.52 2.08
CA LEU A 41 17.37 -6.98 0.73
C LEU A 41 17.88 -8.43 0.71
N ALA A 42 18.73 -8.80 1.67
CA ALA A 42 19.20 -10.19 1.81
C ALA A 42 18.00 -11.13 2.05
N PHE A 43 17.11 -10.82 2.97
CA PHE A 43 15.90 -11.63 3.22
C PHE A 43 15.02 -11.77 1.99
N LEU A 44 14.78 -10.69 1.25
CA LEU A 44 13.99 -10.73 0.03
C LEU A 44 14.67 -11.53 -1.07
N PHE A 45 15.97 -11.34 -1.23
CA PHE A 45 16.78 -12.04 -2.22
C PHE A 45 16.87 -13.54 -1.91
N GLU A 46 17.14 -13.91 -0.66
CA GLU A 46 17.15 -15.30 -0.20
C GLU A 46 15.79 -15.96 -0.38
N GLY A 47 14.71 -15.30 0.03
CA GLY A 47 13.36 -15.80 -0.15
C GLY A 47 13.01 -16.03 -1.62
N MET A 48 13.48 -15.16 -2.51
CA MET A 48 13.20 -15.25 -3.94
C MET A 48 14.04 -16.32 -4.66
N LEU A 49 15.33 -16.38 -4.40
CA LEU A 49 16.26 -17.18 -5.19
C LEU A 49 16.64 -18.52 -4.55
N PHE A 50 16.80 -18.55 -3.23
CA PHE A 50 17.30 -19.76 -2.56
C PHE A 50 16.20 -20.59 -1.91
N PHE A 51 15.17 -19.94 -1.38
CA PHE A 51 14.10 -20.59 -0.61
C PHE A 51 12.69 -20.30 -1.15
N PRO A 52 12.43 -20.36 -2.47
CA PRO A 52 11.07 -20.17 -2.95
C PRO A 52 10.17 -21.25 -2.38
N GLN A 53 8.92 -20.90 -2.08
CA GLN A 53 7.96 -21.82 -1.51
C GLN A 53 7.75 -23.03 -2.43
N ARG A 54 7.95 -24.23 -1.88
CA ARG A 54 7.83 -25.49 -2.61
C ARG A 54 6.36 -25.91 -2.77
N ARG A 55 6.04 -26.47 -3.92
CA ARG A 55 4.77 -27.16 -4.13
C ARG A 55 4.82 -28.56 -3.47
N PRO A 56 3.67 -29.21 -3.21
CA PRO A 56 3.69 -30.62 -2.81
C PRO A 56 4.49 -31.45 -3.81
N PHE A 57 5.37 -32.33 -3.31
CA PHE A 57 6.26 -33.21 -4.09
C PHE A 57 7.31 -32.49 -4.97
N GLU A 58 7.52 -31.19 -4.83
CA GLU A 58 8.55 -30.42 -5.55
C GLU A 58 9.85 -30.36 -4.74
N ASP A 59 10.96 -30.68 -5.36
CA ASP A 59 12.29 -30.52 -4.77
C ASP A 59 12.76 -29.06 -4.76
N ALA A 60 13.82 -28.75 -4.00
CA ALA A 60 14.32 -27.38 -3.87
C ALA A 60 14.90 -26.81 -5.18
N VAL A 61 15.50 -27.67 -6.01
CA VAL A 61 16.13 -27.26 -7.28
C VAL A 61 15.04 -26.90 -8.30
N SER A 62 14.00 -27.72 -8.39
CA SER A 62 12.85 -27.48 -9.28
C SER A 62 12.09 -26.23 -8.87
N ALA A 63 11.89 -26.00 -7.57
CA ALA A 63 11.27 -24.78 -7.06
C ALA A 63 12.06 -23.51 -7.44
N ARG A 64 13.39 -23.55 -7.25
CA ARG A 64 14.28 -22.44 -7.68
C ARG A 64 14.23 -22.20 -9.18
N ARG A 65 14.32 -23.26 -9.99
CA ARG A 65 14.24 -23.18 -11.46
C ARG A 65 12.90 -22.60 -11.92
N ARG A 66 11.81 -22.96 -11.25
CA ARG A 66 10.47 -22.42 -11.52
C ARG A 66 10.38 -20.94 -11.19
N SER A 67 10.80 -20.52 -10.00
CA SER A 67 10.82 -19.13 -9.55
C SER A 67 11.65 -18.27 -10.53
N TRP A 68 12.88 -18.69 -10.83
CA TRP A 68 13.80 -17.99 -11.71
C TRP A 68 13.29 -17.90 -13.17
N ARG A 69 12.71 -18.98 -13.70
CA ARG A 69 12.08 -18.94 -15.02
C ARG A 69 10.86 -18.02 -15.05
N GLY A 70 10.05 -18.06 -14.00
CA GLY A 70 8.90 -17.16 -13.85
C GLY A 70 9.33 -15.71 -13.86
N LEU A 71 10.33 -15.35 -13.05
CA LEU A 71 10.88 -14.01 -12.96
C LEU A 71 11.35 -13.49 -14.33
N ARG A 72 12.23 -14.24 -15.02
CA ARG A 72 12.81 -13.82 -16.32
C ARG A 72 11.81 -13.74 -17.48
N ARG A 73 10.64 -14.38 -17.37
CA ARG A 73 9.59 -14.36 -18.40
C ARG A 73 8.50 -13.33 -18.11
N ASP A 74 8.50 -12.73 -16.93
CA ASP A 74 7.48 -11.77 -16.56
C ASP A 74 7.90 -10.34 -16.97
N PRO A 75 7.09 -9.63 -17.76
CA PRO A 75 7.32 -8.22 -18.08
C PRO A 75 7.49 -7.33 -16.85
N LEU A 76 6.86 -7.68 -15.74
CA LEU A 76 6.98 -6.97 -14.46
C LEU A 76 8.44 -6.82 -14.02
N PHE A 77 9.26 -7.88 -14.19
CA PHE A 77 10.67 -7.85 -13.83
C PHE A 77 11.43 -6.77 -14.62
N TYR A 78 11.16 -6.67 -15.92
CA TYR A 78 11.81 -5.69 -16.78
C TYR A 78 11.34 -4.27 -16.50
N PHE A 79 10.05 -4.06 -16.23
CA PHE A 79 9.56 -2.75 -15.81
C PHE A 79 10.17 -2.32 -14.48
N ALA A 80 10.28 -3.23 -13.50
CA ALA A 80 10.94 -2.95 -12.23
C ALA A 80 12.43 -2.64 -12.41
N LEU A 81 13.13 -3.38 -13.29
CA LEU A 81 14.54 -3.15 -13.61
C LEU A 81 14.74 -1.79 -14.30
N LEU A 82 13.92 -1.45 -15.28
CA LEU A 82 13.98 -0.16 -15.98
C LEU A 82 13.69 0.99 -15.02
N PHE A 83 12.69 0.86 -14.14
CA PHE A 83 12.42 1.88 -13.14
C PHE A 83 13.58 2.02 -12.14
N LEU A 84 14.18 0.91 -11.73
CA LEU A 84 15.39 0.94 -10.88
C LEU A 84 16.54 1.64 -11.59
N LEU A 85 16.73 1.46 -12.89
CA LEU A 85 17.75 2.20 -13.67
C LEU A 85 17.47 3.71 -13.68
N VAL A 86 16.19 4.13 -13.80
CA VAL A 86 15.82 5.56 -13.67
C VAL A 86 16.23 6.11 -12.31
N LEU A 87 16.14 5.30 -11.23
CA LEU A 87 16.59 5.70 -9.89
C LEU A 87 18.11 5.63 -9.70
N LEU A 88 18.84 4.80 -10.44
CA LEU A 88 20.28 4.63 -10.26
C LEU A 88 21.12 5.59 -11.11
N VAL A 89 20.68 5.94 -12.32
CA VAL A 89 21.40 6.85 -13.22
C VAL A 89 21.70 8.20 -12.56
N PRO A 90 20.81 8.82 -11.76
CA PRO A 90 21.10 10.09 -11.09
C PRO A 90 22.34 10.10 -10.20
N PHE A 91 22.80 8.95 -9.69
CA PHE A 91 24.02 8.88 -8.86
C PHE A 91 25.29 9.19 -9.66
N VAL A 92 25.27 8.97 -10.97
CA VAL A 92 26.41 9.28 -11.87
C VAL A 92 26.16 10.54 -12.70
N ASN A 93 24.90 10.94 -12.88
CA ASN A 93 24.51 12.16 -13.59
C ASN A 93 24.03 13.24 -12.60
N ARG A 94 24.93 13.77 -11.82
CA ARG A 94 24.61 14.76 -10.78
C ARG A 94 24.68 16.17 -11.37
N GLY A 95 23.86 17.07 -10.85
CA GLY A 95 23.99 18.50 -11.13
C GLY A 95 25.30 19.07 -10.56
N LEU A 96 25.68 20.27 -10.97
CA LEU A 96 26.90 20.94 -10.52
C LEU A 96 26.98 21.09 -8.99
N CYS A 97 25.86 21.07 -8.30
CA CYS A 97 25.76 21.24 -6.86
C CYS A 97 25.13 20.02 -6.18
N THR A 98 25.85 18.89 -6.16
CA THR A 98 25.35 17.59 -5.72
C THR A 98 25.13 17.45 -4.22
N ALA A 99 25.73 18.30 -3.40
CA ALA A 99 25.65 18.30 -1.94
C ALA A 99 24.95 19.54 -1.37
N CYS A 100 24.53 20.47 -2.23
CA CYS A 100 23.94 21.73 -1.77
C CYS A 100 22.44 21.58 -1.54
N ASP A 101 21.97 22.14 -0.42
CA ASP A 101 20.58 22.47 -0.24
C ASP A 101 20.25 23.76 -1.02
N TYR A 102 18.97 24.10 -1.12
CA TYR A 102 18.51 25.24 -1.91
C TYR A 102 19.12 26.60 -1.48
N PRO A 103 19.30 26.93 -0.19
CA PRO A 103 20.01 28.14 0.21
C PRO A 103 21.41 28.24 -0.36
N GLN A 104 22.12 27.12 -0.50
CA GLN A 104 23.46 27.08 -1.10
C GLN A 104 23.38 27.28 -2.61
N ILE A 105 22.39 26.68 -3.30
CA ILE A 105 22.15 26.91 -4.74
C ILE A 105 21.87 28.40 -5.00
N MET A 106 20.99 29.01 -4.22
CA MET A 106 20.70 30.44 -4.32
C MET A 106 21.92 31.31 -4.03
N LYS A 107 22.72 30.96 -3.03
CA LYS A 107 23.97 31.64 -2.73
C LYS A 107 24.96 31.52 -3.90
N ILE A 108 25.11 30.34 -4.48
CA ILE A 108 25.96 30.13 -5.65
C ILE A 108 25.42 30.94 -6.85
N SER A 109 24.12 30.88 -7.11
CA SER A 109 23.45 31.64 -8.14
C SER A 109 23.70 33.14 -7.98
N SER A 110 23.54 33.68 -6.76
CA SER A 110 23.78 35.09 -6.47
C SER A 110 25.25 35.51 -6.63
N LEU A 111 26.17 34.62 -6.33
CA LEU A 111 27.63 34.85 -6.45
C LEU A 111 28.13 34.73 -7.88
N THR A 112 27.54 33.81 -8.66
CA THR A 112 28.00 33.55 -10.05
C THR A 112 27.21 34.31 -11.10
N GLY A 113 26.07 34.89 -10.74
CA GLY A 113 25.13 35.51 -11.68
C GLY A 113 24.40 34.51 -12.59
N LEU A 114 24.58 33.19 -12.37
CA LEU A 114 23.89 32.14 -13.10
C LEU A 114 22.49 31.95 -12.51
N PRO A 115 21.47 31.65 -13.30
CA PRO A 115 20.17 31.25 -12.80
C PRO A 115 20.33 30.01 -11.90
N ALA A 116 19.52 29.91 -10.84
CA ALA A 116 19.58 28.77 -9.89
C ALA A 116 19.41 27.41 -10.58
N GLU A 117 18.58 27.37 -11.62
CA GLU A 117 18.37 26.19 -12.48
C GLU A 117 19.64 25.79 -13.26
N ASP A 118 20.44 26.74 -13.70
CA ASP A 118 21.71 26.46 -14.40
C ASP A 118 22.81 25.95 -13.46
N VAL A 119 22.80 26.41 -12.22
CA VAL A 119 23.70 25.88 -11.18
C VAL A 119 23.40 24.42 -10.87
N ALA A 120 22.13 24.03 -10.94
CA ALA A 120 21.66 22.68 -10.69
C ALA A 120 21.68 21.76 -11.94
N LYS A 121 22.04 22.27 -13.13
CA LYS A 121 22.07 21.48 -14.37
C LYS A 121 23.00 20.28 -14.28
N PRO A 122 22.52 19.09 -14.71
CA PRO A 122 23.35 17.89 -14.77
C PRO A 122 24.31 17.90 -15.97
N PRO A 123 25.41 17.13 -15.91
CA PRO A 123 26.33 16.96 -17.03
C PRO A 123 25.67 16.45 -18.32
N VAL A 124 24.65 15.62 -18.19
CA VAL A 124 23.87 15.07 -19.32
C VAL A 124 22.40 15.48 -19.15
N PRO A 125 21.94 16.56 -19.80
CA PRO A 125 20.60 17.14 -19.59
C PRO A 125 19.45 16.21 -19.94
N PHE A 126 19.65 15.25 -20.85
CA PHE A 126 18.61 14.34 -21.33
C PHE A 126 18.55 13.01 -20.58
N ALA A 127 19.39 12.80 -19.58
CA ALA A 127 19.40 11.62 -18.73
C ALA A 127 18.79 11.93 -17.37
N PRO A 128 18.28 10.91 -16.63
CA PRO A 128 17.86 11.08 -15.25
C PRO A 128 18.97 11.72 -14.40
N PHE A 129 18.63 12.71 -13.60
CA PHE A 129 19.58 13.40 -12.73
C PHE A 129 19.01 13.65 -11.34
N CYS A 130 19.83 14.08 -10.40
CA CYS A 130 19.40 14.56 -9.09
C CYS A 130 20.20 15.80 -8.66
N VAL A 131 19.55 16.65 -7.87
CA VAL A 131 20.19 17.82 -7.26
C VAL A 131 20.99 17.43 -6.03
N ASN A 132 20.38 16.65 -5.15
CA ASN A 132 20.98 16.18 -3.91
C ASN A 132 21.03 14.65 -3.86
N VAL A 133 22.24 14.10 -3.85
CA VAL A 133 22.48 12.64 -3.86
C VAL A 133 21.95 11.95 -2.61
N GLN A 134 22.08 12.56 -1.42
CA GLN A 134 21.64 11.95 -0.16
C GLN A 134 20.11 11.87 -0.10
N GLU A 135 19.43 12.93 -0.52
CA GLU A 135 17.95 12.96 -0.58
C GLU A 135 17.44 12.00 -1.66
N HIS A 136 18.06 11.98 -2.83
CA HIS A 136 17.72 11.01 -3.88
C HIS A 136 17.97 9.56 -3.42
N PHE A 137 19.02 9.31 -2.65
CA PHE A 137 19.27 8.01 -2.04
C PHE A 137 18.13 7.58 -1.11
N THR A 138 17.51 8.51 -0.37
CA THR A 138 16.32 8.21 0.44
C THR A 138 15.17 7.65 -0.40
N VAL A 139 14.96 8.20 -1.61
CA VAL A 139 13.94 7.70 -2.54
C VAL A 139 14.26 6.27 -3.01
N LEU A 140 15.53 6.00 -3.32
CA LEU A 140 15.96 4.63 -3.63
C LEU A 140 15.69 3.66 -2.48
N LEU A 141 15.94 4.08 -1.22
CA LEU A 141 15.64 3.29 -0.02
C LEU A 141 14.15 2.97 0.12
N TRP A 142 13.25 3.82 -0.37
CA TRP A 142 11.81 3.55 -0.33
C TRP A 142 11.39 2.55 -1.40
N PHE A 143 11.88 2.71 -2.63
CA PHE A 143 11.45 1.86 -3.75
C PHE A 143 12.10 0.48 -3.75
N LEU A 144 13.35 0.35 -3.34
CA LEU A 144 14.10 -0.89 -3.49
C LEU A 144 13.48 -2.08 -2.74
N PRO A 145 13.13 -1.99 -1.43
CA PRO A 145 12.44 -3.09 -0.75
C PRO A 145 11.04 -3.34 -1.31
N ALA A 146 10.35 -2.32 -1.79
CA ALA A 146 9.02 -2.46 -2.39
C ALA A 146 9.08 -3.25 -3.71
N LEU A 147 9.99 -2.90 -4.62
CA LEU A 147 10.19 -3.60 -5.88
C LEU A 147 10.64 -5.05 -5.67
N MET A 148 11.62 -5.27 -4.79
CA MET A 148 12.08 -6.63 -4.48
C MET A 148 11.02 -7.44 -3.75
N GLY A 149 10.29 -6.84 -2.81
CA GLY A 149 9.20 -7.48 -2.06
C GLY A 149 8.07 -7.96 -2.97
N MET A 150 7.64 -7.14 -3.93
CA MET A 150 6.60 -7.54 -4.89
C MET A 150 7.08 -8.68 -5.82
N LEU A 151 8.33 -8.63 -6.29
CA LEU A 151 8.88 -9.69 -7.14
C LEU A 151 9.01 -11.01 -6.35
N ALA A 152 9.48 -10.95 -5.10
CA ALA A 152 9.54 -12.10 -4.20
C ALA A 152 8.14 -12.66 -3.93
N ALA A 153 7.16 -11.82 -3.59
CA ALA A 153 5.78 -12.25 -3.36
C ALA A 153 5.15 -12.89 -4.60
N LYS A 154 5.39 -12.32 -5.79
CA LYS A 154 4.81 -12.82 -7.03
C LYS A 154 5.41 -14.16 -7.47
N HIS A 155 6.74 -14.30 -7.44
CA HIS A 155 7.42 -15.43 -8.07
C HIS A 155 7.83 -16.55 -7.09
N SER A 156 8.01 -16.24 -5.80
CA SER A 156 8.47 -17.20 -4.81
C SER A 156 7.36 -17.82 -3.97
N LEU A 157 6.20 -17.13 -3.88
CA LEU A 157 5.10 -17.60 -3.06
C LEU A 157 4.03 -18.34 -3.87
N SER A 158 3.49 -19.41 -3.26
CA SER A 158 2.28 -20.04 -3.74
C SER A 158 1.05 -19.16 -3.45
N ARG A 159 -0.11 -19.48 -4.04
CA ARG A 159 -1.37 -18.79 -3.73
C ARG A 159 -1.69 -18.82 -2.23
N GLN A 160 -1.48 -19.97 -1.57
CA GLN A 160 -1.63 -20.08 -0.13
C GLN A 160 -0.61 -19.21 0.62
N GLY A 161 0.66 -19.21 0.18
CA GLY A 161 1.70 -18.36 0.76
C GLY A 161 1.37 -16.87 0.68
N LYS A 162 0.83 -16.41 -0.45
CA LYS A 162 0.34 -15.03 -0.61
C LYS A 162 -0.77 -14.67 0.38
N ARG A 163 -1.72 -15.60 0.61
CA ARG A 163 -2.79 -15.41 1.61
C ARG A 163 -2.24 -15.38 3.03
N VAL A 164 -1.31 -16.27 3.35
CA VAL A 164 -0.64 -16.28 4.67
C VAL A 164 0.17 -14.99 4.87
N LEU A 165 0.90 -14.53 3.87
CA LEU A 165 1.61 -13.25 3.94
C LEU A 165 0.65 -12.08 4.23
N MET A 166 -0.47 -11.98 3.51
CA MET A 166 -1.48 -10.95 3.77
C MET A 166 -2.05 -11.01 5.18
N GLU A 167 -2.32 -12.23 5.69
CA GLU A 167 -2.76 -12.42 7.06
C GLU A 167 -1.71 -11.94 8.09
N MET A 168 -0.45 -12.27 7.88
CA MET A 168 0.66 -11.80 8.74
C MET A 168 0.79 -10.27 8.69
N LEU A 169 0.63 -9.63 7.52
CA LEU A 169 0.67 -8.17 7.39
C LEU A 169 -0.52 -7.50 8.10
N VAL A 170 -1.71 -8.10 8.06
CA VAL A 170 -2.88 -7.61 8.82
C VAL A 170 -2.61 -7.67 10.32
N TRP A 171 -2.05 -8.78 10.83
CA TRP A 171 -1.68 -8.89 12.24
C TRP A 171 -0.55 -7.93 12.63
N ASN A 172 0.41 -7.70 11.76
CA ASN A 172 1.44 -6.67 11.95
C ASN A 172 0.83 -5.26 12.10
N ALA A 173 -0.13 -4.91 11.26
CA ALA A 173 -0.82 -3.62 11.37
C ALA A 173 -1.63 -3.52 12.68
N ALA A 174 -2.27 -4.61 13.12
CA ALA A 174 -2.95 -4.65 14.42
C ALA A 174 -1.96 -4.47 15.60
N ALA A 175 -0.78 -5.10 15.54
CA ALA A 175 0.27 -4.90 16.54
C ALA A 175 0.74 -3.45 16.59
N LEU A 176 0.92 -2.81 15.43
CA LEU A 176 1.25 -1.38 15.36
C LEU A 176 0.13 -0.51 15.95
N ALA A 177 -1.15 -0.85 15.72
CA ALA A 177 -2.26 -0.13 16.34
C ALA A 177 -2.23 -0.26 17.87
N VAL A 178 -1.97 -1.46 18.41
CA VAL A 178 -1.82 -1.68 19.86
C VAL A 178 -0.68 -0.85 20.44
N VAL A 179 0.47 -0.80 19.76
CA VAL A 179 1.58 0.09 20.18
C VAL A 179 1.14 1.55 20.22
N GLY A 180 0.39 2.00 19.21
CA GLY A 180 -0.16 3.36 19.18
C GLY A 180 -1.08 3.64 20.39
N PHE A 181 -1.97 2.71 20.74
CA PHE A 181 -2.85 2.86 21.93
C PHE A 181 -2.06 2.92 23.23
N ILE A 182 -1.04 2.06 23.40
CA ILE A 182 -0.18 2.07 24.58
C ILE A 182 0.59 3.40 24.67
N GLN A 183 1.10 3.91 23.55
CA GLN A 183 1.80 5.20 23.51
C GLN A 183 0.89 6.37 23.88
N GLN A 184 -0.33 6.42 23.37
CA GLN A 184 -1.30 7.45 23.75
C GLN A 184 -1.68 7.35 25.23
N GLY A 185 -1.95 6.14 25.74
CA GLY A 185 -2.28 5.91 27.15
C GLY A 185 -1.14 6.20 28.12
N SER A 186 0.12 6.07 27.67
CA SER A 186 1.31 6.38 28.49
C SER A 186 1.81 7.83 28.36
N GLY A 187 1.14 8.67 27.56
CA GLY A 187 1.57 10.05 27.34
C GLY A 187 2.88 10.18 26.56
N ALA A 188 3.17 9.25 25.64
CA ALA A 188 4.38 9.31 24.83
C ALA A 188 4.41 10.60 23.99
N VAL A 189 5.58 11.26 23.95
CA VAL A 189 5.80 12.53 23.24
C VAL A 189 6.34 12.36 21.82
N ALA A 190 6.74 11.14 21.47
CA ALA A 190 7.26 10.79 20.14
C ALA A 190 7.05 9.29 19.86
N PRO A 191 7.09 8.87 18.57
CA PRO A 191 7.01 7.46 18.19
C PRO A 191 8.03 6.59 18.92
N LEU A 192 7.61 5.40 19.35
CA LEU A 192 8.43 4.43 20.07
C LEU A 192 9.08 5.02 21.34
N TRP A 193 8.35 5.90 22.05
CA TRP A 193 8.82 6.61 23.26
C TRP A 193 10.13 7.36 23.06
N GLY A 194 10.31 7.94 21.86
CA GLY A 194 11.46 8.80 21.56
C GLY A 194 11.55 9.99 22.53
N LYS A 195 12.79 10.45 22.79
CA LYS A 195 13.05 11.53 23.75
C LYS A 195 12.69 12.92 23.24
N ASN A 196 12.70 13.12 21.92
CA ASN A 196 12.48 14.42 21.29
C ASN A 196 10.98 14.59 20.98
N PRO A 197 10.26 15.52 21.63
CA PRO A 197 8.86 15.75 21.38
C PRO A 197 8.60 16.15 19.93
N LEU A 198 7.58 15.56 19.31
CA LEU A 198 7.09 16.01 18.02
C LEU A 198 6.12 17.19 18.20
N LYS A 199 6.22 18.17 17.31
CA LYS A 199 5.30 19.33 17.27
C LYS A 199 3.96 19.01 16.62
N VAL A 200 3.84 17.84 16.00
CA VAL A 200 2.65 17.37 15.29
C VAL A 200 2.10 16.11 15.94
N HIS A 201 0.81 15.87 15.79
CA HIS A 201 0.20 14.62 16.22
C HIS A 201 0.86 13.43 15.56
N PHE A 202 1.09 12.37 16.31
CA PHE A 202 1.60 11.10 15.79
C PHE A 202 0.78 9.93 16.33
N PHE A 203 0.81 8.81 15.64
CA PHE A 203 0.21 7.56 16.12
C PHE A 203 1.11 6.38 15.79
N SER A 204 1.39 5.55 16.80
CA SER A 204 2.26 4.39 16.67
C SER A 204 3.68 4.79 16.22
N VAL A 205 4.20 4.16 15.18
CA VAL A 205 5.51 4.42 14.60
C VAL A 205 5.50 5.58 13.58
N PHE A 206 4.31 6.07 13.22
CA PHE A 206 4.14 7.07 12.17
C PHE A 206 4.22 8.47 12.76
N ALA A 207 5.33 9.15 12.50
CA ALA A 207 5.53 10.55 12.89
C ALA A 207 4.65 11.53 12.09
N TYR A 208 4.11 11.10 10.95
CA TYR A 208 3.22 11.88 10.11
C TYR A 208 1.82 11.24 10.10
N PRO A 209 0.78 11.92 10.62
CA PRO A 209 -0.53 11.32 10.85
C PRO A 209 -1.19 10.83 9.55
N ASN A 210 -1.02 11.54 8.43
CA ASN A 210 -1.64 11.17 7.16
C ASN A 210 -1.04 9.87 6.59
N MET A 211 0.25 9.63 6.79
CA MET A 211 0.88 8.37 6.44
C MET A 211 0.36 7.22 7.29
N GLY A 212 0.25 7.41 8.61
CA GLY A 212 -0.35 6.43 9.52
C GLY A 212 -1.80 6.15 9.14
N GLY A 213 -2.58 7.19 8.86
CA GLY A 213 -3.97 7.07 8.41
C GLY A 213 -4.11 6.24 7.14
N ALA A 214 -3.31 6.53 6.12
CA ALA A 214 -3.30 5.78 4.87
C ALA A 214 -2.91 4.30 5.08
N PHE A 215 -1.88 4.03 5.90
CA PHE A 215 -1.45 2.68 6.24
C PHE A 215 -2.56 1.87 6.90
N PHE A 216 -3.19 2.43 7.93
CA PHE A 216 -4.24 1.73 8.66
C PHE A 216 -5.52 1.55 7.84
N VAL A 217 -5.90 2.50 6.97
CA VAL A 217 -7.05 2.34 6.03
C VAL A 217 -6.81 1.18 5.08
N MET A 218 -5.64 1.12 4.47
CA MET A 218 -5.26 0.03 3.56
C MET A 218 -5.28 -1.31 4.30
N ALA A 219 -4.65 -1.39 5.48
CA ALA A 219 -4.62 -2.60 6.31
C ALA A 219 -6.03 -3.02 6.79
N PHE A 220 -6.90 -2.07 7.12
CA PHE A 220 -8.30 -2.34 7.47
C PHE A 220 -9.05 -3.00 6.31
N SER A 221 -8.91 -2.47 5.11
CA SER A 221 -9.49 -3.07 3.90
C SER A 221 -9.01 -4.52 3.73
N PHE A 222 -7.72 -4.79 3.91
CA PHE A 222 -7.17 -6.15 3.83
C PHE A 222 -7.74 -7.08 4.91
N ALA A 223 -7.94 -6.57 6.13
CA ALA A 223 -8.52 -7.34 7.23
C ALA A 223 -9.98 -7.74 6.94
N ILE A 224 -10.77 -6.84 6.35
CA ILE A 224 -12.14 -7.15 5.91
C ILE A 224 -12.11 -8.20 4.79
N GLY A 225 -11.19 -8.08 3.83
CA GLY A 225 -11.00 -9.07 2.77
C GLY A 225 -10.64 -10.46 3.30
N LEU A 226 -9.74 -10.51 4.27
CA LEU A 226 -9.35 -11.74 4.96
C LEU A 226 -10.53 -12.37 5.69
N TRP A 227 -11.28 -11.57 6.46
CA TRP A 227 -12.48 -12.04 7.16
C TRP A 227 -13.49 -12.68 6.20
N GLN A 228 -13.86 -11.98 5.12
CA GLN A 228 -14.83 -12.50 4.17
C GLN A 228 -14.33 -13.75 3.43
N HIS A 229 -13.03 -13.78 3.12
CA HIS A 229 -12.41 -14.99 2.55
C HIS A 229 -12.50 -16.16 3.50
N ARG A 230 -12.21 -15.98 4.80
CA ARG A 230 -12.31 -17.03 5.83
C ARG A 230 -13.76 -17.51 6.03
N VAL A 231 -14.73 -16.60 6.04
CA VAL A 231 -16.15 -16.98 6.08
C VAL A 231 -16.52 -17.87 4.90
N ALA A 232 -16.05 -17.55 3.70
CA ALA A 232 -16.30 -18.34 2.50
C ALA A 232 -15.59 -19.71 2.54
N GLU A 233 -14.33 -19.76 3.00
CA GLU A 233 -13.59 -21.04 3.20
C GLU A 233 -14.31 -21.95 4.18
N VAL A 234 -14.66 -21.45 5.36
CA VAL A 234 -15.33 -22.24 6.40
C VAL A 234 -16.71 -22.72 5.94
N ALA A 235 -17.44 -21.90 5.17
CA ALA A 235 -18.72 -22.29 4.60
C ALA A 235 -18.61 -23.44 3.58
N ALA A 236 -17.45 -23.60 2.94
CA ALA A 236 -17.18 -24.65 1.96
C ALA A 236 -16.71 -25.97 2.61
N LEU A 237 -16.36 -25.98 3.91
CA LEU A 237 -15.93 -27.22 4.60
C LEU A 237 -17.09 -28.22 4.72
N PRO A 238 -16.83 -29.54 4.60
CA PRO A 238 -17.83 -30.59 4.80
C PRO A 238 -18.46 -30.50 6.19
N LYS A 239 -19.74 -30.86 6.28
CA LYS A 239 -20.57 -30.56 7.45
C LYS A 239 -20.38 -31.45 8.67
N VAL A 240 -19.70 -32.58 8.59
CA VAL A 240 -19.80 -33.58 9.67
C VAL A 240 -18.49 -34.27 10.00
N ASP A 241 -18.05 -34.11 11.24
CA ASP A 241 -17.30 -35.11 11.97
C ASP A 241 -18.25 -35.69 13.04
N LYS A 242 -18.56 -36.99 12.97
CA LYS A 242 -19.53 -37.68 13.87
C LYS A 242 -18.97 -37.83 15.29
N THR A 243 -17.67 -37.60 15.50
CA THR A 243 -16.98 -37.79 16.78
C THR A 243 -17.03 -36.58 17.70
N VAL A 244 -17.36 -35.37 17.18
CA VAL A 244 -17.39 -34.12 17.94
C VAL A 244 -18.82 -33.59 18.05
N SER A 245 -19.17 -32.99 19.19
CA SER A 245 -20.51 -32.43 19.39
C SER A 245 -20.85 -31.36 18.36
N LEU A 246 -22.11 -31.32 17.91
CA LEU A 246 -22.58 -30.31 16.92
C LEU A 246 -22.35 -28.86 17.39
N LYS A 247 -22.48 -28.62 18.71
CA LYS A 247 -22.26 -27.29 19.32
C LYS A 247 -20.78 -26.86 19.20
N GLU A 248 -19.87 -27.78 19.53
CA GLU A 248 -18.43 -27.55 19.47
C GLU A 248 -17.95 -27.34 18.02
N GLN A 249 -18.46 -28.12 17.08
CA GLN A 249 -18.19 -27.91 15.65
C GLN A 249 -18.70 -26.55 15.17
N ALA A 250 -19.89 -26.12 15.59
CA ALA A 250 -20.44 -24.83 15.25
C ALA A 250 -19.60 -23.68 15.82
N LEU A 251 -19.18 -23.79 17.09
CA LEU A 251 -18.30 -22.80 17.74
C LEU A 251 -16.93 -22.71 17.05
N ASN A 252 -16.29 -23.86 16.81
CA ASN A 252 -14.98 -23.90 16.14
C ASN A 252 -15.05 -23.33 14.72
N ARG A 253 -16.12 -23.58 13.97
CA ARG A 253 -16.36 -22.98 12.66
C ARG A 253 -16.57 -21.48 12.77
N TRP A 254 -17.35 -21.04 13.74
CA TRP A 254 -17.59 -19.63 13.97
C TRP A 254 -16.28 -18.90 14.32
N LEU A 255 -15.50 -19.41 15.24
CA LEU A 255 -14.19 -18.85 15.61
C LEU A 255 -13.25 -18.78 14.40
N ARG A 256 -13.11 -19.88 13.64
CA ARG A 256 -12.28 -19.92 12.43
C ARG A 256 -12.72 -18.96 11.33
N ALA A 257 -14.00 -18.64 11.25
CA ALA A 257 -14.53 -17.70 10.28
C ALA A 257 -14.33 -16.26 10.69
N HIS A 258 -14.40 -15.95 12.00
CA HIS A 258 -14.56 -14.58 12.49
C HIS A 258 -13.34 -14.02 13.25
N TYR A 259 -12.31 -14.84 13.55
CA TYR A 259 -11.10 -14.32 14.22
C TYR A 259 -10.44 -13.12 13.51
N PRO A 260 -10.53 -12.92 12.16
CA PRO A 260 -9.94 -11.76 11.54
C PRO A 260 -10.66 -10.44 11.86
N LEU A 261 -11.82 -10.50 12.51
CA LEU A 261 -12.47 -9.28 13.03
C LEU A 261 -11.69 -8.65 14.18
N ILE A 262 -10.89 -9.43 14.93
CA ILE A 262 -10.04 -8.91 16.02
C ILE A 262 -9.04 -7.89 15.46
N PRO A 263 -8.12 -8.25 14.54
CA PRO A 263 -7.21 -7.29 13.95
C PRO A 263 -7.94 -6.19 13.19
N ALA A 264 -9.07 -6.48 12.50
CA ALA A 264 -9.85 -5.46 11.81
C ALA A 264 -10.33 -4.36 12.77
N THR A 265 -10.86 -4.73 13.94
CA THR A 265 -11.32 -3.78 14.97
C THR A 265 -10.16 -2.94 15.50
N LEU A 266 -9.03 -3.55 15.85
CA LEU A 266 -7.84 -2.84 16.33
C LEU A 266 -7.33 -1.84 15.29
N ILE A 267 -7.22 -2.26 14.04
CA ILE A 267 -6.76 -1.40 12.93
C ILE A 267 -7.75 -0.25 12.69
N PHE A 268 -9.06 -0.53 12.75
CA PHE A 268 -10.08 0.50 12.59
C PHE A 268 -9.95 1.62 13.63
N PHE A 269 -9.83 1.27 14.91
CA PHE A 269 -9.58 2.27 15.95
C PHE A 269 -8.22 2.96 15.76
N GLY A 270 -7.22 2.26 15.24
CA GLY A 270 -5.96 2.86 14.79
C GLY A 270 -6.19 3.96 13.75
N VAL A 271 -7.06 3.76 12.74
CA VAL A 271 -7.41 4.83 11.77
C VAL A 271 -7.96 6.04 12.48
N LEU A 272 -8.93 5.86 13.40
CA LEU A 272 -9.56 6.98 14.12
C LEU A 272 -8.52 7.76 14.96
N CYS A 273 -7.62 7.05 15.63
CA CYS A 273 -6.59 7.65 16.48
C CYS A 273 -5.48 8.39 15.70
N THR A 274 -5.36 8.18 14.38
CA THR A 274 -4.45 9.00 13.57
C THR A 274 -4.94 10.43 13.38
N LEU A 275 -6.22 10.73 13.61
CA LEU A 275 -6.88 12.02 13.38
C LEU A 275 -6.68 12.55 11.94
N CYS A 276 -6.48 11.65 10.98
CA CYS A 276 -6.24 11.99 9.59
C CYS A 276 -7.58 12.10 8.83
N ARG A 277 -7.95 13.32 8.40
CA ARG A 277 -9.20 13.59 7.66
C ARG A 277 -9.29 12.82 6.35
N ALA A 278 -8.21 12.77 5.57
CA ALA A 278 -8.18 12.01 4.32
C ALA A 278 -8.38 10.50 4.55
N ALA A 279 -7.85 9.95 5.64
CA ALA A 279 -8.08 8.55 6.02
C ALA A 279 -9.56 8.30 6.37
N LEU A 280 -10.21 9.22 7.09
CA LEU A 280 -11.64 9.13 7.39
C LEU A 280 -12.48 9.18 6.11
N MET A 281 -12.18 10.07 5.16
CA MET A 281 -12.84 10.09 3.84
C MET A 281 -12.63 8.78 3.09
N CYS A 282 -11.43 8.19 3.12
CA CYS A 282 -11.17 6.88 2.52
C CYS A 282 -11.99 5.76 3.17
N LEU A 283 -12.27 5.81 4.48
CA LEU A 283 -13.21 4.86 5.12
C LEU A 283 -14.62 4.98 4.55
N PHE A 284 -15.12 6.18 4.27
CA PHE A 284 -16.41 6.36 3.59
C PHE A 284 -16.40 5.77 2.17
N ILE A 285 -15.31 5.94 1.42
CA ILE A 285 -15.15 5.35 0.09
C ILE A 285 -15.15 3.82 0.19
N LEU A 286 -14.46 3.24 1.17
CA LEU A 286 -14.49 1.80 1.41
C LEU A 286 -15.90 1.31 1.78
N ALA A 287 -16.63 2.05 2.61
CA ALA A 287 -18.02 1.72 2.97
C ALA A 287 -18.95 1.79 1.75
N ALA A 288 -18.84 2.81 0.91
CA ALA A 288 -19.58 2.92 -0.34
C ALA A 288 -19.23 1.77 -1.30
N SER A 289 -17.94 1.44 -1.44
CA SER A 289 -17.47 0.30 -2.24
C SER A 289 -18.05 -1.04 -1.72
N ALA A 290 -18.11 -1.21 -0.41
CA ALA A 290 -18.77 -2.35 0.23
C ALA A 290 -20.24 -2.43 -0.14
N PHE A 291 -20.95 -1.32 -0.02
CA PHE A 291 -22.37 -1.26 -0.36
C PHE A 291 -22.63 -1.65 -1.83
N VAL A 292 -21.85 -1.09 -2.75
CA VAL A 292 -21.94 -1.42 -4.18
C VAL A 292 -21.63 -2.90 -4.41
N TYR A 293 -20.54 -3.41 -3.84
CA TYR A 293 -20.13 -4.82 -3.98
C TYR A 293 -21.20 -5.78 -3.49
N TYR A 294 -21.77 -5.52 -2.30
CA TYR A 294 -22.82 -6.37 -1.75
C TYR A 294 -24.12 -6.26 -2.53
N THR A 295 -24.50 -5.07 -2.96
CA THR A 295 -25.70 -4.86 -3.80
C THR A 295 -25.58 -5.61 -5.11
N LEU A 296 -24.46 -5.50 -5.82
CA LEU A 296 -24.22 -6.25 -7.06
C LEU A 296 -24.21 -7.76 -6.79
N SER A 297 -23.53 -8.21 -5.72
CA SER A 297 -23.51 -9.61 -5.33
C SER A 297 -24.92 -10.16 -5.05
N LEU A 298 -25.81 -9.36 -4.45
CA LEU A 298 -27.20 -9.74 -4.18
C LEU A 298 -28.07 -9.74 -5.45
N LEU A 299 -27.92 -8.74 -6.31
CA LEU A 299 -28.67 -8.63 -7.57
C LEU A 299 -28.36 -9.78 -8.52
N PHE A 300 -27.10 -10.15 -8.63
CA PHE A 300 -26.65 -11.21 -9.54
C PHE A 300 -26.61 -12.60 -8.89
N SER A 301 -26.87 -12.74 -7.59
CA SER A 301 -26.99 -14.05 -6.94
C SER A 301 -28.38 -14.64 -7.17
N ARG A 302 -28.43 -15.91 -7.61
CA ARG A 302 -29.69 -16.69 -7.71
C ARG A 302 -30.22 -17.18 -6.36
N HIS A 303 -30.02 -16.42 -5.29
CA HIS A 303 -30.40 -16.82 -3.93
C HIS A 303 -31.87 -16.51 -3.62
N GLU A 304 -32.46 -17.36 -2.79
CA GLU A 304 -33.82 -17.16 -2.28
C GLU A 304 -33.96 -15.81 -1.57
N ARG A 305 -35.13 -15.18 -1.75
CA ARG A 305 -35.48 -13.84 -1.21
C ARG A 305 -35.19 -13.72 0.30
N ALA A 306 -35.47 -14.77 1.07
CA ALA A 306 -35.23 -14.81 2.52
C ALA A 306 -33.74 -14.72 2.90
N ARG A 307 -32.84 -15.25 2.07
CA ARG A 307 -31.40 -15.17 2.30
C ARG A 307 -30.86 -13.77 1.97
N ARG A 308 -31.40 -13.12 0.95
CA ARG A 308 -31.10 -11.72 0.60
C ARG A 308 -31.46 -10.76 1.73
N VAL A 309 -32.67 -10.90 2.28
CA VAL A 309 -33.16 -10.07 3.39
C VAL A 309 -32.27 -10.24 4.63
N ARG A 310 -31.88 -11.48 4.98
CA ARG A 310 -30.95 -11.71 6.10
C ARG A 310 -29.59 -11.06 5.90
N HIS A 311 -29.02 -11.12 4.70
CA HIS A 311 -27.72 -10.47 4.43
C HIS A 311 -27.85 -8.93 4.47
N ALA A 312 -28.93 -8.37 3.95
CA ALA A 312 -29.19 -6.94 4.04
C ALA A 312 -29.38 -6.48 5.50
N ALA A 313 -30.13 -7.25 6.30
CA ALA A 313 -30.31 -6.97 7.73
C ALA A 313 -28.98 -7.08 8.51
N PHE A 314 -28.14 -8.05 8.17
CA PHE A 314 -26.83 -8.20 8.80
C PHE A 314 -25.86 -7.07 8.42
N ALA A 315 -25.90 -6.61 7.15
CA ALA A 315 -25.12 -5.47 6.69
C ALA A 315 -25.57 -4.16 7.37
N LEU A 316 -26.87 -3.95 7.48
CA LEU A 316 -27.44 -2.79 8.17
C LEU A 316 -27.13 -2.83 9.67
N GLY A 317 -27.33 -3.98 10.33
CA GLY A 317 -26.98 -4.16 11.75
C GLY A 317 -25.48 -3.94 12.02
N GLY A 318 -24.62 -4.45 11.14
CA GLY A 318 -23.18 -4.19 11.18
C GLY A 318 -22.83 -2.71 11.03
N ALA A 319 -23.48 -2.00 10.11
CA ALA A 319 -23.29 -0.56 9.92
C ALA A 319 -23.75 0.25 11.14
N LEU A 320 -24.91 -0.08 11.72
CA LEU A 320 -25.42 0.56 12.94
C LEU A 320 -24.52 0.27 14.15
N PHE A 321 -24.08 -0.98 14.33
CA PHE A 321 -23.14 -1.33 15.37
C PHE A 321 -21.81 -0.59 15.22
N PHE A 322 -21.32 -0.44 13.99
CA PHE A 322 -20.12 0.32 13.67
C PHE A 322 -20.26 1.81 14.02
N LEU A 323 -21.40 2.42 13.67
CA LEU A 323 -21.72 3.81 14.05
C LEU A 323 -21.75 3.97 15.58
N LEU A 324 -22.33 2.99 16.28
CA LEU A 324 -22.36 2.97 17.74
C LEU A 324 -20.93 2.89 18.32
N LEU A 325 -20.08 2.01 17.79
CA LEU A 325 -18.67 1.93 18.22
C LEU A 325 -17.94 3.26 18.00
N VAL A 326 -18.14 3.90 16.86
CA VAL A 326 -17.55 5.22 16.59
C VAL A 326 -18.05 6.25 17.61
N SER A 327 -19.36 6.29 17.92
CA SER A 327 -19.91 7.26 18.86
C SER A 327 -19.41 7.08 20.29
N VAL A 328 -19.09 5.83 20.71
CA VAL A 328 -18.67 5.49 22.08
C VAL A 328 -17.15 5.61 22.27
N PHE A 329 -16.38 5.20 21.26
CA PHE A 329 -14.92 5.04 21.36
C PHE A 329 -14.12 6.02 20.51
N ALA A 330 -14.78 6.98 19.82
CA ALA A 330 -14.07 7.98 19.05
C ALA A 330 -13.20 8.87 19.97
N PRO A 331 -11.96 9.19 19.57
CA PRO A 331 -11.14 10.14 20.31
C PRO A 331 -11.89 11.48 20.47
N PRO A 332 -11.79 12.17 21.61
CA PRO A 332 -12.46 13.45 21.85
C PRO A 332 -12.16 14.51 20.77
N ASP A 333 -10.93 14.50 20.24
CA ASP A 333 -10.50 15.42 19.19
C ASP A 333 -11.08 15.09 17.81
N LEU A 334 -11.69 13.91 17.61
CA LEU A 334 -12.29 13.52 16.34
C LEU A 334 -13.44 14.45 15.94
N ASN A 335 -14.29 14.85 16.92
CA ASN A 335 -15.38 15.79 16.66
C ASN A 335 -14.86 17.15 16.18
N LYS A 336 -13.74 17.60 16.72
CA LYS A 336 -13.06 18.84 16.29
C LYS A 336 -12.54 18.71 14.86
N GLU A 337 -11.95 17.56 14.51
CA GLU A 337 -11.49 17.29 13.14
C GLU A 337 -12.66 17.13 12.17
N LEU A 338 -13.75 16.48 12.56
CA LEU A 338 -14.97 16.35 11.75
C LEU A 338 -15.65 17.69 11.51
N SER A 339 -15.73 18.56 12.51
CA SER A 339 -16.32 19.91 12.36
C SER A 339 -15.56 20.80 11.37
N THR A 340 -14.27 20.50 11.14
CA THR A 340 -13.48 21.20 10.11
C THR A 340 -13.76 20.70 8.69
N ILE A 341 -14.41 19.54 8.53
CA ILE A 341 -14.87 19.01 7.23
C ILE A 341 -16.14 19.74 6.78
N ASP A 342 -17.03 20.06 7.69
CA ASP A 342 -18.30 20.77 7.42
C ASP A 342 -18.10 22.23 6.96
N SER A 343 -17.01 22.86 7.34
CA SER A 343 -16.64 24.14 6.74
C SER A 343 -16.08 23.89 5.35
N PHE A 344 -16.73 24.39 4.29
CA PHE A 344 -16.26 24.41 2.89
C PHE A 344 -14.79 24.85 2.73
N GLY A 345 -14.12 25.27 3.81
CA GLY A 345 -12.70 25.52 3.95
C GLY A 345 -11.76 24.33 3.67
N VAL A 346 -12.24 23.09 3.48
CA VAL A 346 -11.39 22.01 2.95
C VAL A 346 -11.09 22.28 1.47
N LEU A 347 -12.09 22.70 0.68
CA LEU A 347 -11.89 23.12 -0.71
C LEU A 347 -11.03 24.39 -0.81
N ASP A 348 -11.21 25.36 0.10
CA ASP A 348 -10.39 26.57 0.15
C ASP A 348 -8.94 26.32 0.62
N ARG A 349 -8.72 25.38 1.55
CA ARG A 349 -7.36 24.98 1.95
C ARG A 349 -6.68 24.12 0.88
N VAL A 350 -7.44 23.27 0.19
CA VAL A 350 -6.97 22.55 -1.00
C VAL A 350 -6.76 23.52 -2.15
N SER A 351 -7.61 24.56 -2.31
CA SER A 351 -7.47 25.55 -3.37
C SER A 351 -6.35 26.58 -3.10
N GLY A 352 -6.17 27.08 -1.89
CA GLY A 352 -5.19 28.13 -1.60
C GLY A 352 -3.74 27.64 -1.62
N LYS A 353 -3.40 26.68 -0.75
CA LYS A 353 -2.02 26.16 -0.62
C LYS A 353 -1.66 25.10 -1.68
N ALA A 354 -2.61 24.27 -2.08
CA ALA A 354 -2.39 23.26 -3.10
C ALA A 354 -2.30 23.87 -4.51
N GLN A 355 -2.91 25.02 -4.76
CA GLN A 355 -2.87 25.65 -6.08
C GLN A 355 -1.45 26.01 -6.51
N TYR A 356 -0.66 26.66 -5.66
CA TYR A 356 0.70 27.04 -6.07
C TYR A 356 1.62 25.82 -6.14
N HIS A 357 1.54 24.84 -5.20
CA HIS A 357 2.32 23.62 -5.30
C HIS A 357 1.98 22.83 -6.56
N THR A 358 0.70 22.72 -6.91
CA THR A 358 0.24 22.06 -8.14
C THR A 358 0.75 22.80 -9.38
N ARG A 359 0.64 24.16 -9.42
CA ARG A 359 1.14 25.00 -10.51
C ARG A 359 2.64 24.85 -10.68
N VAL A 360 3.39 24.97 -9.59
CA VAL A 360 4.85 24.84 -9.58
C VAL A 360 5.27 23.45 -10.05
N ALA A 361 4.69 22.38 -9.52
CA ALA A 361 5.01 21.02 -9.96
C ALA A 361 4.70 20.79 -11.44
N ALA A 362 3.58 21.34 -11.94
CA ALA A 362 3.24 21.28 -13.35
C ALA A 362 4.21 22.08 -14.24
N SER A 363 4.70 23.21 -13.76
CA SER A 363 5.71 24.03 -14.48
C SER A 363 7.05 23.30 -14.54
N ILE A 364 7.53 22.74 -13.42
CA ILE A 364 8.74 21.92 -13.38
C ILE A 364 8.60 20.72 -14.33
N PHE A 365 7.44 20.04 -14.33
CA PHE A 365 7.20 18.91 -15.24
C PHE A 365 7.22 19.32 -16.71
N LYS A 366 6.73 20.52 -17.07
CA LYS A 366 6.81 21.02 -18.45
C LYS A 366 8.25 21.25 -18.91
N ASP A 367 9.11 21.71 -18.02
CA ASP A 367 10.52 21.97 -18.32
C ASP A 367 11.36 20.68 -18.31
N TYR A 368 10.98 19.70 -17.46
CA TYR A 368 11.66 18.41 -17.32
C TYR A 368 10.72 17.20 -17.55
N PRO A 369 10.09 17.05 -18.75
CA PRO A 369 8.96 16.13 -18.93
C PRO A 369 9.35 14.66 -18.94
N PHE A 370 10.56 14.29 -19.34
CA PHE A 370 10.94 12.89 -19.55
C PHE A 370 11.33 12.19 -18.26
N PHE A 371 12.28 12.71 -17.51
CA PHE A 371 12.83 12.09 -16.31
C PHE A 371 12.65 12.91 -15.03
N GLY A 372 12.06 14.10 -15.14
CA GLY A 372 11.87 15.01 -14.01
C GLY A 372 13.19 15.56 -13.45
N VAL A 373 13.14 16.03 -12.21
CA VAL A 373 14.27 16.71 -11.53
C VAL A 373 14.92 15.83 -10.46
N GLY A 374 14.66 14.52 -10.47
CA GLY A 374 15.18 13.56 -9.52
C GLY A 374 14.44 13.54 -8.18
N GLY A 375 14.70 12.52 -7.39
CA GLY A 375 14.06 12.36 -6.08
C GLY A 375 14.37 13.54 -5.15
N TRP A 376 13.34 14.07 -4.49
CA TRP A 376 13.36 15.31 -3.72
C TRP A 376 13.71 16.56 -4.52
N GLY A 377 13.80 16.47 -5.84
CA GLY A 377 14.12 17.61 -6.70
C GLY A 377 13.09 18.73 -6.62
N TYR A 378 11.81 18.41 -6.40
CA TYR A 378 10.77 19.42 -6.19
C TYR A 378 11.14 20.42 -5.09
N LYS A 379 11.64 19.96 -3.95
CA LYS A 379 12.08 20.79 -2.82
C LYS A 379 13.12 21.85 -3.25
N HIS A 380 14.00 21.50 -4.17
CA HIS A 380 15.08 22.38 -4.63
C HIS A 380 14.64 23.34 -5.75
N PHE A 381 13.76 22.87 -6.63
CA PHE A 381 13.32 23.64 -7.78
C PHE A 381 12.11 24.55 -7.48
N CYS A 382 11.28 24.21 -6.49
CA CYS A 382 10.01 24.89 -6.26
C CYS A 382 10.16 26.41 -6.09
N LEU A 383 11.23 26.87 -5.42
CA LEU A 383 11.44 28.28 -5.15
C LEU A 383 11.76 29.10 -6.41
N SER A 384 12.36 28.49 -7.44
CA SER A 384 12.65 29.16 -8.71
C SER A 384 11.38 29.42 -9.56
N TYR A 385 10.27 28.74 -9.23
CA TYR A 385 9.00 28.83 -9.94
C TYR A 385 7.91 29.59 -9.17
N LEU A 386 8.25 30.10 -7.98
CA LEU A 386 7.33 30.88 -7.16
C LEU A 386 7.38 32.35 -7.52
N GLN A 387 6.24 33.01 -7.34
CA GLN A 387 6.13 34.46 -7.44
C GLN A 387 6.53 35.11 -6.09
N ASP A 388 6.93 36.36 -6.09
CA ASP A 388 7.46 37.06 -4.91
C ASP A 388 6.49 37.12 -3.72
N ASP A 389 5.20 37.17 -3.97
CA ASP A 389 4.14 37.11 -2.96
C ASP A 389 3.98 35.70 -2.38
N GLU A 390 4.18 34.64 -3.18
CA GLU A 390 4.13 33.24 -2.76
C GLU A 390 5.35 32.85 -1.92
N LEU A 391 6.52 33.45 -2.18
CA LEU A 391 7.75 33.23 -1.40
C LEU A 391 7.57 33.59 0.08
N LYS A 392 6.80 34.62 0.40
CA LYS A 392 6.48 35.01 1.78
C LYS A 392 5.66 33.94 2.51
N HIS A 393 4.78 33.25 1.80
CA HIS A 393 3.99 32.13 2.35
C HIS A 393 4.81 30.86 2.58
N LEU A 394 5.82 30.61 1.75
CA LEU A 394 6.65 29.41 1.86
C LEU A 394 7.56 29.38 3.07
N GLN A 395 8.05 30.55 3.50
CA GLN A 395 8.83 30.66 4.74
C GLN A 395 8.05 30.20 5.98
N THR A 396 6.70 30.22 5.92
CA THR A 396 5.81 29.78 6.99
C THR A 396 5.33 28.33 6.86
N VAL A 397 5.34 27.73 5.66
CA VAL A 397 4.66 26.44 5.38
C VAL A 397 5.61 25.29 5.02
N GLY A 398 6.83 25.60 4.60
CA GLY A 398 7.81 24.60 4.13
C GLY A 398 7.44 24.03 2.74
N GLY A 399 8.33 24.15 1.75
CA GLY A 399 8.10 23.77 0.36
C GLY A 399 8.59 22.38 -0.02
N ALA A 400 8.68 21.41 0.93
CA ALA A 400 9.34 20.14 0.66
C ALA A 400 8.52 19.18 -0.22
N ASN A 401 7.18 19.28 -0.23
CA ASN A 401 6.28 18.37 -0.92
C ASN A 401 5.16 19.08 -1.65
N VAL A 402 4.69 18.48 -2.75
CA VAL A 402 3.55 18.97 -3.54
C VAL A 402 2.21 18.73 -2.81
N HIS A 403 2.17 17.85 -1.81
CA HIS A 403 0.94 17.30 -1.21
C HIS A 403 0.01 16.66 -2.24
N ASN A 404 0.61 16.09 -3.27
CA ASN A 404 -0.01 15.24 -4.27
C ASN A 404 1.08 14.32 -4.83
N ASP A 405 1.11 13.06 -4.40
CA ASP A 405 2.18 12.13 -4.80
C ASP A 405 2.23 11.88 -6.31
N HIS A 406 1.09 11.96 -7.02
CA HIS A 406 1.05 11.72 -8.46
C HIS A 406 1.75 12.85 -9.22
N LEU A 407 1.47 14.11 -8.85
CA LEU A 407 2.13 15.26 -9.44
C LEU A 407 3.61 15.33 -9.04
N GLN A 408 3.92 14.97 -7.80
CA GLN A 408 5.29 14.92 -7.33
C GLN A 408 6.10 13.84 -8.05
N LEU A 409 5.48 12.67 -8.30
CA LEU A 409 6.08 11.60 -9.11
C LEU A 409 6.40 12.09 -10.54
N LEU A 410 5.45 12.80 -11.18
CA LEU A 410 5.65 13.38 -12.50
C LEU A 410 6.76 14.44 -12.50
N CYS A 411 6.78 15.31 -11.49
CA CYS A 411 7.80 16.34 -11.34
C CYS A 411 9.20 15.74 -11.09
N GLU A 412 9.31 14.74 -10.20
CA GLU A 412 10.59 14.19 -9.76
C GLU A 412 11.14 13.07 -10.68
N HIS A 413 10.26 12.27 -11.31
CA HIS A 413 10.66 11.12 -12.14
C HIS A 413 10.18 11.21 -13.59
N GLY A 414 9.49 12.27 -13.95
CA GLY A 414 9.00 12.55 -15.30
C GLY A 414 7.96 11.55 -15.80
N ALA A 415 7.59 11.71 -17.05
CA ALA A 415 6.63 10.82 -17.72
C ALA A 415 7.14 9.37 -17.82
N ILE A 416 8.44 9.16 -18.00
CA ILE A 416 9.03 7.82 -18.13
C ILE A 416 8.96 7.09 -16.80
N GLY A 417 9.36 7.72 -15.69
CA GLY A 417 9.26 7.10 -14.37
C GLY A 417 7.81 6.79 -13.98
N ALA A 418 6.89 7.73 -14.20
CA ALA A 418 5.47 7.53 -13.94
C ALA A 418 4.87 6.42 -14.81
N PHE A 419 5.21 6.37 -16.10
CA PHE A 419 4.76 5.31 -17.02
C PHE A 419 5.26 3.91 -16.59
N LEU A 420 6.52 3.79 -16.19
CA LEU A 420 7.08 2.52 -15.71
C LEU A 420 6.38 2.04 -14.44
N LEU A 421 6.09 2.93 -13.49
CA LEU A 421 5.32 2.58 -12.29
C LEU A 421 3.88 2.18 -12.65
N LEU A 422 3.24 2.87 -13.58
CA LEU A 422 1.93 2.47 -14.09
C LEU A 422 1.99 1.07 -14.72
N CYS A 423 3.00 0.77 -15.54
CA CYS A 423 3.21 -0.56 -16.11
C CYS A 423 3.40 -1.63 -15.04
N ILE A 424 4.13 -1.33 -13.95
CA ILE A 424 4.28 -2.22 -12.79
C ILE A 424 2.92 -2.51 -12.16
N VAL A 425 2.13 -1.48 -11.84
CA VAL A 425 0.79 -1.64 -11.25
C VAL A 425 -0.12 -2.44 -12.19
N LEU A 426 -0.15 -2.12 -13.47
CA LEU A 426 -0.96 -2.85 -14.45
C LEU A 426 -0.53 -4.32 -14.58
N ALA A 427 0.79 -4.60 -14.56
CA ALA A 427 1.31 -5.98 -14.61
C ALA A 427 0.97 -6.80 -13.35
N LEU A 428 0.69 -6.15 -12.21
CA LEU A 428 0.21 -6.80 -10.99
C LEU A 428 -1.31 -6.99 -11.00
N VAL A 429 -2.06 -6.00 -11.48
CA VAL A 429 -3.54 -6.00 -11.47
C VAL A 429 -4.12 -6.85 -12.60
N PHE A 430 -3.53 -6.81 -13.79
CA PHE A 430 -4.04 -7.54 -14.98
C PHE A 430 -4.23 -9.05 -14.76
N PRO A 431 -3.30 -9.80 -14.12
CA PRO A 431 -3.51 -11.23 -13.84
C PRO A 431 -4.75 -11.50 -12.98
N VAL A 432 -5.06 -10.62 -12.04
CA VAL A 432 -6.24 -10.75 -11.15
C VAL A 432 -7.53 -10.71 -11.99
N PHE A 433 -7.67 -9.71 -12.84
CA PHE A 433 -8.85 -9.56 -13.70
C PHE A 433 -8.91 -10.64 -14.79
N ARG A 434 -7.78 -10.99 -15.40
CA ARG A 434 -7.70 -12.08 -16.39
C ARG A 434 -8.16 -13.41 -15.81
N ASP A 435 -7.64 -13.79 -14.64
CA ASP A 435 -7.96 -15.07 -14.02
C ASP A 435 -9.42 -15.08 -13.50
N TRP A 436 -9.89 -13.96 -12.96
CA TRP A 436 -11.31 -13.78 -12.65
C TRP A 436 -12.21 -13.91 -13.87
N TYR A 437 -11.87 -13.24 -14.98
CA TYR A 437 -12.66 -13.33 -16.23
C TYR A 437 -12.71 -14.75 -16.79
N ARG A 438 -11.61 -15.49 -16.70
CA ARG A 438 -11.59 -16.92 -17.08
C ARG A 438 -12.57 -17.73 -16.24
N LEU A 439 -12.57 -17.55 -14.94
CA LEU A 439 -13.53 -18.19 -14.04
C LEU A 439 -14.98 -17.82 -14.37
N TYR A 440 -15.22 -16.54 -14.64
CA TYR A 440 -16.53 -16.04 -15.05
C TYR A 440 -17.02 -16.73 -16.33
N ARG A 441 -16.17 -16.80 -17.35
CA ARG A 441 -16.48 -17.50 -18.60
C ARG A 441 -16.77 -18.97 -18.36
N ALA A 442 -15.90 -19.68 -17.66
CA ALA A 442 -16.08 -21.11 -17.38
C ALA A 442 -17.42 -21.37 -16.67
N ALA A 443 -17.76 -20.60 -15.66
CA ALA A 443 -19.02 -20.77 -14.92
C ALA A 443 -20.27 -20.42 -15.76
N ARG A 444 -20.16 -19.53 -16.74
CA ARG A 444 -21.27 -19.15 -17.63
C ARG A 444 -21.59 -20.26 -18.66
N PHE A 445 -20.56 -20.95 -19.15
CA PHE A 445 -20.71 -21.95 -20.21
C PHE A 445 -20.79 -23.40 -19.72
N MET A 446 -20.57 -23.67 -18.43
CA MET A 446 -20.82 -25.00 -17.85
C MET A 446 -22.31 -25.29 -17.78
N LYS A 447 -22.75 -26.45 -18.35
CA LYS A 447 -24.12 -26.96 -18.18
C LYS A 447 -24.40 -27.21 -16.70
N ALA A 448 -25.64 -26.97 -16.28
CA ALA A 448 -26.07 -27.01 -14.88
C ALA A 448 -25.75 -28.33 -14.16
N ASP A 449 -25.72 -29.46 -14.87
CA ASP A 449 -25.50 -30.79 -14.33
C ASP A 449 -24.04 -31.16 -14.04
N LYS A 450 -23.07 -30.38 -14.60
CA LYS A 450 -21.64 -30.62 -14.42
C LYS A 450 -20.94 -29.46 -13.67
N ALA A 451 -21.68 -28.44 -13.29
CA ALA A 451 -21.10 -27.32 -12.56
C ALA A 451 -20.81 -27.76 -11.10
N PRO A 452 -19.56 -27.62 -10.61
CA PRO A 452 -19.30 -27.73 -9.18
C PRO A 452 -20.23 -26.78 -8.43
N PRO A 453 -20.58 -27.03 -7.15
CA PRO A 453 -21.45 -26.15 -6.39
C PRO A 453 -20.92 -24.73 -6.53
N ARG A 454 -21.65 -23.90 -7.28
CA ARG A 454 -21.20 -22.62 -7.83
C ARG A 454 -20.63 -21.76 -6.72
N PRO A 455 -19.38 -21.31 -6.78
CA PRO A 455 -18.91 -20.23 -5.91
C PRO A 455 -19.87 -19.06 -6.09
N ARG A 456 -20.36 -18.52 -5.01
CA ARG A 456 -21.47 -17.56 -4.91
C ARG A 456 -21.30 -16.25 -5.67
N ALA A 457 -20.17 -16.01 -6.30
CA ALA A 457 -19.84 -14.74 -6.93
C ALA A 457 -19.01 -14.91 -8.21
N VAL A 458 -19.59 -15.57 -9.19
CA VAL A 458 -18.95 -15.59 -10.52
C VAL A 458 -18.99 -14.20 -11.17
N PHE A 459 -19.91 -13.33 -10.76
CA PHE A 459 -20.07 -11.99 -11.31
C PHE A 459 -19.21 -10.92 -10.62
N CYS A 460 -18.71 -11.18 -9.39
CA CYS A 460 -17.88 -10.26 -8.64
C CYS A 460 -16.50 -10.86 -8.40
N LEU A 461 -15.50 -10.03 -8.24
CA LEU A 461 -14.18 -10.48 -7.78
C LEU A 461 -14.33 -11.21 -6.44
N PRO A 462 -13.54 -12.28 -6.16
CA PRO A 462 -13.49 -12.87 -4.83
C PRO A 462 -13.18 -11.80 -3.77
N ALA A 463 -13.87 -11.86 -2.64
CA ALA A 463 -13.83 -10.81 -1.62
C ALA A 463 -12.41 -10.42 -1.21
N GLY A 464 -11.51 -11.41 -1.00
CA GLY A 464 -10.13 -11.11 -0.64
C GLY A 464 -9.41 -10.26 -1.68
N ALA A 465 -9.54 -10.58 -2.98
CA ALA A 465 -8.96 -9.78 -4.05
C ALA A 465 -9.62 -8.41 -4.18
N PHE A 466 -10.95 -8.34 -4.09
CA PHE A 466 -11.70 -7.09 -4.13
C PHE A 466 -11.21 -6.11 -3.06
N TRP A 467 -11.16 -6.54 -1.80
CA TRP A 467 -10.78 -5.66 -0.70
C TRP A 467 -9.31 -5.25 -0.72
N ILE A 468 -8.41 -6.09 -1.23
CA ILE A 468 -7.02 -5.68 -1.48
C ILE A 468 -7.01 -4.53 -2.48
N LEU A 469 -7.66 -4.69 -3.65
CA LEU A 469 -7.71 -3.64 -4.67
C LEU A 469 -8.39 -2.35 -4.17
N MET A 470 -9.40 -2.46 -3.31
CA MET A 470 -10.07 -1.28 -2.73
C MET A 470 -9.19 -0.57 -1.70
N GLY A 471 -8.42 -1.28 -0.88
CA GLY A 471 -7.44 -0.69 0.02
C GLY A 471 -6.32 0.05 -0.73
N ASP A 472 -5.82 -0.56 -1.80
CA ASP A 472 -4.80 0.05 -2.66
C ASP A 472 -5.36 1.25 -3.43
N LEU A 473 -6.62 1.19 -3.90
CA LEU A 473 -7.31 2.33 -4.51
C LEU A 473 -7.53 3.48 -3.50
N ALA A 474 -7.87 3.17 -2.26
CA ALA A 474 -8.00 4.18 -1.21
C ALA A 474 -6.67 4.91 -0.97
N LEU A 475 -5.53 4.20 -1.00
CA LEU A 475 -4.21 4.83 -0.94
C LEU A 475 -3.96 5.75 -2.14
N ILE A 476 -4.29 5.31 -3.37
CA ILE A 476 -4.14 6.12 -4.59
C ILE A 476 -4.98 7.40 -4.48
N ILE A 477 -6.22 7.31 -3.99
CA ILE A 477 -7.09 8.47 -3.78
C ILE A 477 -6.53 9.39 -2.68
N HIS A 478 -6.06 8.84 -1.56
CA HIS A 478 -5.42 9.62 -0.50
C HIS A 478 -4.20 10.39 -1.04
N ALA A 479 -3.42 9.77 -1.91
CA ALA A 479 -2.25 10.36 -2.56
C ALA A 479 -2.57 11.52 -3.53
N CYS A 480 -3.83 11.74 -3.90
CA CYS A 480 -4.25 12.94 -4.66
C CYS A 480 -4.24 14.22 -3.82
N GLY A 481 -4.35 14.12 -2.49
CA GLY A 481 -4.43 15.28 -1.59
C GLY A 481 -3.31 15.34 -0.54
N ASP A 482 -2.37 14.40 -0.57
CA ASP A 482 -1.22 14.34 0.35
C ASP A 482 -0.08 13.49 -0.23
N CYS A 483 0.94 13.19 0.59
CA CYS A 483 2.14 12.45 0.21
C CYS A 483 2.35 11.14 1.03
N PRO A 484 1.35 10.23 1.14
CA PRO A 484 1.48 9.01 1.92
C PRO A 484 2.45 7.99 1.32
N MET A 485 2.66 8.00 -0.01
CA MET A 485 3.51 7.03 -0.70
C MET A 485 5.02 7.29 -0.53
N ARG A 486 5.42 8.36 0.14
CA ARG A 486 6.83 8.71 0.35
C ARG A 486 7.43 7.94 1.53
N SER A 487 7.29 6.62 1.54
CA SER A 487 7.93 5.75 2.52
C SER A 487 8.10 4.32 2.02
N ALA A 488 9.14 3.63 2.51
CA ALA A 488 9.36 2.21 2.23
C ALA A 488 8.18 1.34 2.71
N SER A 489 7.57 1.67 3.84
CA SER A 489 6.43 0.97 4.41
C SER A 489 5.22 0.98 3.46
N MET A 490 4.82 2.17 3.02
CA MET A 490 3.64 2.35 2.16
C MET A 490 3.83 1.73 0.79
N LEU A 491 4.96 2.01 0.14
CA LEU A 491 5.29 1.45 -1.19
C LEU A 491 5.39 -0.08 -1.14
N SER A 492 6.04 -0.62 -0.09
CA SER A 492 6.16 -2.07 0.06
C SER A 492 4.80 -2.73 0.32
N MET A 493 3.99 -2.17 1.21
CA MET A 493 2.65 -2.67 1.50
C MET A 493 1.78 -2.65 0.24
N PHE A 494 1.79 -1.56 -0.52
CA PHE A 494 1.04 -1.38 -1.76
C PHE A 494 1.45 -2.38 -2.85
N LEU A 495 2.72 -2.44 -3.20
CA LEU A 495 3.17 -3.31 -4.30
C LEU A 495 3.09 -4.81 -3.94
N VAL A 496 3.33 -5.16 -2.67
CA VAL A 496 3.26 -6.55 -2.21
C VAL A 496 1.80 -7.01 -2.10
N SER A 497 0.87 -6.16 -1.64
CA SER A 497 -0.56 -6.50 -1.60
C SER A 497 -1.11 -6.77 -3.00
N LEU A 498 -0.80 -5.91 -3.97
CA LEU A 498 -1.15 -6.12 -5.38
C LEU A 498 -0.59 -7.46 -5.93
N ALA A 499 0.67 -7.79 -5.60
CA ALA A 499 1.28 -9.07 -5.98
C ALA A 499 0.61 -10.27 -5.30
N CYS A 500 -0.03 -10.07 -4.14
CA CYS A 500 -0.75 -11.11 -3.40
C CYS A 500 -2.21 -11.27 -3.83
N ALA A 501 -2.83 -10.28 -4.45
CA ALA A 501 -4.26 -10.27 -4.79
C ALA A 501 -4.69 -11.48 -5.65
N GLU A 502 -3.85 -11.93 -6.60
CA GLU A 502 -4.12 -13.13 -7.40
C GLU A 502 -4.21 -14.42 -6.56
N GLY A 503 -3.63 -14.44 -5.34
CA GLY A 503 -3.71 -15.56 -4.40
C GLY A 503 -5.15 -15.90 -3.96
N TYR A 504 -6.06 -14.93 -4.05
CA TYR A 504 -7.47 -15.07 -3.69
C TYR A 504 -8.37 -15.50 -4.84
N ILE A 505 -7.88 -15.55 -6.07
CA ILE A 505 -8.64 -16.05 -7.22
C ILE A 505 -8.59 -17.59 -7.23
N PRO A 506 -9.70 -18.33 -7.17
CA PRO A 506 -9.70 -19.78 -7.29
C PRO A 506 -9.09 -20.25 -8.61
N ARG A 507 -8.41 -21.40 -8.63
CA ARG A 507 -8.05 -22.05 -9.91
C ARG A 507 -9.25 -22.83 -10.43
N GLU A 508 -9.41 -22.86 -11.77
CA GLU A 508 -10.26 -23.89 -12.38
C GLU A 508 -9.71 -25.28 -12.05
N VAL A 509 -10.61 -26.20 -11.74
CA VAL A 509 -10.31 -27.62 -11.49
C VAL A 509 -9.91 -28.35 -12.80
N SER A 510 -9.30 -27.67 -13.75
CA SER A 510 -8.96 -28.19 -15.09
C SER A 510 -7.55 -28.78 -15.22
N GLU A 511 -6.83 -28.98 -14.11
CA GLU A 511 -5.52 -29.66 -14.17
C GLU A 511 -5.62 -31.15 -13.74
N GLY A 512 -6.62 -31.82 -14.27
CA GLY A 512 -6.75 -33.27 -14.24
C GLY A 512 -6.82 -33.84 -15.65
N ARG A 513 -5.82 -33.48 -16.49
CA ARG A 513 -5.48 -34.20 -17.73
C ARG A 513 -4.00 -34.13 -17.95
#